data_55959aff91ae526d21d32497afec7d49
#
_entry.id   55959aff91ae526d21d32497afec7d49
#
_cell.length_a   1.000
_cell.length_b   1.000
_cell.length_c   1.000
_cell.angle_alpha   90.00
_cell.angle_beta   90.00
_cell.angle_gamma   90.00
#
_symmetry.space_group_name_H-M   'P 1'
#
loop_
_entity.id
_entity.type
_entity.pdbx_description
1 polymer ?
#
loop_
_entity_poly.entity_id
_entity_poly.type
_entity_poly.pdbx_seq_one_letter_code
_entity_poly.pdbx_strand_id
1 'polypeptide(L)'
;MRTRPAGLWPGFLDALRHAIAGLHYALRSQRTFRLQLVCAAGIAALATWLRVSEHDAALLALAMGAVLAAELFNTGVEAIVDLLVEQNHHHFAKIAKDIAAAGVVVSVVTAILAGGLVLGPALLARVGVISPWPARGAWAGAVLLLAWAALGLLRLARRPSLDEPGAGAGAADGEADGGAGRVVS
;
A
#
# COMPACT_ATOMS: atom_id res chain seq x y z
N MET A 1 47.08 2.49 -6.91
CA MET A 1 45.69 2.72 -6.52
C MET A 1 45.60 4.10 -5.86
N ARG A 2 45.09 5.11 -6.55
CA ARG A 2 44.93 6.47 -5.98
C ARG A 2 43.56 6.52 -5.33
N THR A 3 43.53 6.51 -4.00
CA THR A 3 42.33 6.82 -3.21
C THR A 3 41.98 8.31 -3.43
N ARG A 4 40.96 8.62 -4.17
CA ARG A 4 40.39 9.97 -4.22
C ARG A 4 39.86 10.27 -2.82
N PRO A 5 40.20 11.45 -2.21
CA PRO A 5 39.56 11.87 -0.99
C PRO A 5 38.04 12.02 -1.32
N ALA A 6 37.21 11.28 -0.62
CA ALA A 6 35.76 11.38 -0.70
C ALA A 6 35.36 12.72 -0.08
N GLY A 7 35.30 13.76 -0.90
CA GLY A 7 34.62 14.99 -0.52
C GLY A 7 33.13 14.67 -0.29
N LEU A 8 32.55 15.15 0.80
CA LEU A 8 31.14 14.95 1.17
C LEU A 8 30.17 15.34 0.04
N TRP A 9 30.51 16.32 -0.76
CA TRP A 9 29.65 16.86 -1.84
C TRP A 9 29.50 15.97 -3.09
N PRO A 10 30.55 15.32 -3.63
CA PRO A 10 30.37 14.40 -4.77
C PRO A 10 29.46 13.23 -4.43
N GLY A 11 29.57 12.64 -3.22
CA GLY A 11 28.73 11.55 -2.79
C GLY A 11 27.26 11.95 -2.61
N PHE A 12 27.00 13.16 -2.12
CA PHE A 12 25.63 13.69 -1.99
C PHE A 12 24.97 13.92 -3.36
N LEU A 13 25.68 14.51 -4.32
CA LEU A 13 25.16 14.75 -5.67
C LEU A 13 24.87 13.43 -6.39
N ASP A 14 25.70 12.41 -6.21
CA ASP A 14 25.46 11.10 -6.79
C ASP A 14 24.24 10.42 -6.14
N ALA A 15 24.09 10.51 -4.82
CA ALA A 15 22.90 10.02 -4.12
C ALA A 15 21.62 10.73 -4.62
N LEU A 16 21.68 12.05 -4.81
CA LEU A 16 20.53 12.81 -5.34
C LEU A 16 20.18 12.40 -6.77
N ARG A 17 21.16 12.17 -7.64
CA ARG A 17 20.95 11.65 -9.00
C ARG A 17 20.24 10.29 -8.98
N HIS A 18 20.66 9.38 -8.11
CA HIS A 18 20.01 8.08 -7.96
C HIS A 18 18.58 8.21 -7.43
N ALA A 19 18.35 9.09 -6.46
CA ALA A 19 17.00 9.36 -5.95
C ALA A 19 16.07 9.91 -7.05
N ILE A 20 16.54 10.87 -7.86
CA ILE A 20 15.77 11.42 -8.98
C ILE A 20 15.52 10.35 -10.04
N ALA A 21 16.48 9.48 -10.33
CA ALA A 21 16.29 8.38 -11.27
C ALA A 21 15.22 7.39 -10.80
N GLY A 22 15.23 7.05 -9.49
CA GLY A 22 14.19 6.21 -8.87
C GLY A 22 12.80 6.83 -8.94
N LEU A 23 12.69 8.12 -8.61
CA LEU A 23 11.43 8.87 -8.72
C LEU A 23 10.91 8.90 -10.17
N HIS A 24 11.79 9.13 -11.12
CA HIS A 24 11.45 9.13 -12.54
C HIS A 24 11.01 7.74 -13.03
N TYR A 25 11.63 6.67 -12.53
CA TYR A 25 11.19 5.30 -12.78
C TYR A 25 9.76 5.08 -12.27
N ALA A 26 9.47 5.43 -11.00
CA ALA A 26 8.14 5.29 -10.42
C ALA A 26 7.08 6.08 -11.20
N LEU A 27 7.39 7.32 -11.59
CA LEU A 27 6.50 8.16 -12.41
C LEU A 27 6.16 7.52 -13.77
N ARG A 28 7.09 6.79 -14.39
CA ARG A 28 6.86 6.16 -15.69
C ARG A 28 6.20 4.79 -15.58
N SER A 29 6.62 3.98 -14.62
CA SER A 29 6.16 2.60 -14.49
C SER A 29 4.86 2.47 -13.72
N GLN A 30 4.65 3.29 -12.65
CA GLN A 30 3.54 3.12 -11.72
C GLN A 30 2.38 4.09 -11.99
N ARG A 31 1.23 3.54 -12.41
CA ARG A 31 0.00 4.32 -12.61
C ARG A 31 -0.52 4.88 -11.29
N THR A 32 -0.44 4.08 -10.22
CA THR A 32 -0.93 4.44 -8.88
C THR A 32 -0.15 5.61 -8.32
N PHE A 33 1.18 5.63 -8.48
CA PHE A 33 2.02 6.73 -8.06
C PHE A 33 1.63 8.06 -8.72
N ARG A 34 1.36 8.04 -10.03
CA ARG A 34 0.89 9.23 -10.76
C ARG A 34 -0.45 9.74 -10.23
N LEU A 35 -1.40 8.81 -9.97
CA LEU A 35 -2.70 9.16 -9.42
C LEU A 35 -2.57 9.79 -8.02
N GLN A 36 -1.76 9.21 -7.15
CA GLN A 36 -1.51 9.73 -5.81
C GLN A 36 -0.88 11.12 -5.84
N LEU A 37 0.03 11.38 -6.79
CA LEU A 37 0.65 12.69 -6.96
C LEU A 37 -0.39 13.75 -7.40
N VAL A 38 -1.29 13.41 -8.33
CA VAL A 38 -2.40 14.28 -8.73
C VAL A 38 -3.34 14.55 -7.56
N CYS A 39 -3.68 13.53 -6.76
CA CYS A 39 -4.48 13.69 -5.55
C CYS A 39 -3.77 14.62 -4.54
N ALA A 40 -2.47 14.45 -4.33
CA ALA A 40 -1.69 15.30 -3.43
C ALA A 40 -1.72 16.77 -3.88
N ALA A 41 -1.54 17.03 -5.17
CA ALA A 41 -1.64 18.37 -5.74
C ALA A 41 -3.05 18.95 -5.56
N GLY A 42 -4.09 18.16 -5.78
CA GLY A 42 -5.49 18.56 -5.57
C GLY A 42 -5.79 18.90 -4.10
N ILE A 43 -5.29 18.09 -3.16
CA ILE A 43 -5.42 18.34 -1.72
C ILE A 43 -4.69 19.62 -1.32
N ALA A 44 -3.47 19.86 -1.82
CA ALA A 44 -2.72 21.07 -1.55
C ALA A 44 -3.45 22.33 -2.09
N ALA A 45 -4.00 22.25 -3.31
CA ALA A 45 -4.80 23.32 -3.89
C ALA A 45 -6.06 23.60 -3.06
N LEU A 46 -6.78 22.54 -2.63
CA LEU A 46 -7.96 22.66 -1.80
C LEU A 46 -7.65 23.26 -0.42
N ALA A 47 -6.58 22.81 0.23
CA ALA A 47 -6.11 23.34 1.50
C ALA A 47 -5.79 24.83 1.42
N THR A 48 -5.13 25.24 0.34
CA THR A 48 -4.82 26.66 0.05
C THR A 48 -6.10 27.48 -0.16
N TRP A 49 -7.05 26.95 -0.95
CA TRP A 49 -8.33 27.62 -1.21
C TRP A 49 -9.17 27.77 0.07
N LEU A 50 -9.18 26.74 0.93
CA LEU A 50 -9.87 26.76 2.21
C LEU A 50 -9.15 27.61 3.27
N ARG A 51 -7.90 28.02 3.00
CA ARG A 51 -7.05 28.77 3.95
C ARG A 51 -6.90 28.05 5.28
N VAL A 52 -6.61 26.75 5.23
CA VAL A 52 -6.35 25.95 6.45
C VAL A 52 -5.14 26.50 7.20
N SER A 53 -5.04 26.20 8.51
CA SER A 53 -3.90 26.65 9.30
C SER A 53 -2.58 26.02 8.82
N GLU A 54 -1.45 26.63 9.15
CA GLU A 54 -0.13 26.09 8.80
C GLU A 54 0.11 24.70 9.41
N HIS A 55 -0.38 24.46 10.63
CA HIS A 55 -0.31 23.15 11.28
C HIS A 55 -1.12 22.09 10.52
N ASP A 56 -2.32 22.43 10.09
CA ASP A 56 -3.19 21.57 9.30
C ASP A 56 -2.56 21.27 7.92
N ALA A 57 -2.00 22.29 7.28
CA ALA A 57 -1.29 22.13 6.01
C ALA A 57 -0.06 21.21 6.15
N ALA A 58 0.71 21.36 7.25
CA ALA A 58 1.84 20.48 7.54
C ALA A 58 1.38 19.04 7.78
N LEU A 59 0.27 18.81 8.51
CA LEU A 59 -0.31 17.49 8.73
C LEU A 59 -0.73 16.84 7.40
N LEU A 60 -1.40 17.58 6.52
CA LEU A 60 -1.78 17.09 5.19
C LEU A 60 -0.54 16.75 4.34
N ALA A 61 0.49 17.60 4.36
CA ALA A 61 1.72 17.37 3.64
C ALA A 61 2.45 16.10 4.12
N LEU A 62 2.51 15.88 5.45
CA LEU A 62 3.07 14.66 6.03
C LEU A 62 2.27 13.42 5.66
N ALA A 63 0.94 13.49 5.71
CA ALA A 63 0.08 12.37 5.33
C ALA A 63 0.26 12.00 3.86
N MET A 64 0.27 12.97 2.96
CA MET A 64 0.49 12.73 1.52
C MET A 64 1.91 12.25 1.23
N GLY A 65 2.91 12.80 1.91
CA GLY A 65 4.30 12.36 1.83
C GLY A 65 4.46 10.89 2.24
N ALA A 66 3.77 10.47 3.32
CA ALA A 66 3.77 9.08 3.77
C ALA A 66 3.16 8.12 2.72
N VAL A 67 2.05 8.53 2.06
CA VAL A 67 1.44 7.75 0.96
C VAL A 67 2.41 7.58 -0.21
N LEU A 68 3.04 8.67 -0.66
CA LEU A 68 3.99 8.63 -1.77
C LEU A 68 5.24 7.80 -1.42
N ALA A 69 5.74 7.91 -0.19
CA ALA A 69 6.86 7.11 0.29
C ALA A 69 6.51 5.61 0.34
N ALA A 70 5.32 5.26 0.86
CA ALA A 70 4.86 3.88 0.90
C ALA A 70 4.76 3.27 -0.51
N GLU A 71 4.27 4.03 -1.50
CA GLU A 71 4.20 3.59 -2.90
C GLU A 71 5.59 3.37 -3.51
N LEU A 72 6.55 4.25 -3.22
CA LEU A 72 7.94 4.07 -3.66
C LEU A 72 8.56 2.81 -3.05
N PHE A 73 8.33 2.54 -1.76
CA PHE A 73 8.78 1.32 -1.11
C PHE A 73 8.12 0.07 -1.71
N ASN A 74 6.81 0.12 -1.96
CA ASN A 74 6.09 -0.97 -2.64
C ASN A 74 6.70 -1.26 -4.01
N THR A 75 6.92 -0.21 -4.82
CA THR A 75 7.56 -0.34 -6.14
C THR A 75 8.97 -0.95 -6.04
N GLY A 76 9.75 -0.55 -5.03
CA GLY A 76 11.08 -1.12 -4.79
C GLY A 76 11.02 -2.60 -4.41
N VAL A 77 10.09 -2.99 -3.54
CA VAL A 77 9.88 -4.40 -3.16
C VAL A 77 9.45 -5.22 -4.37
N GLU A 78 8.51 -4.73 -5.18
CA GLU A 78 8.09 -5.40 -6.41
C GLU A 78 9.28 -5.65 -7.35
N ALA A 79 10.10 -4.63 -7.59
CA ALA A 79 11.27 -4.74 -8.45
C ALA A 79 12.31 -5.76 -7.94
N ILE A 80 12.57 -5.78 -6.63
CA ILE A 80 13.49 -6.74 -6.00
C ILE A 80 12.93 -8.16 -6.09
N VAL A 81 11.67 -8.34 -5.76
CA VAL A 81 11.03 -9.66 -5.80
C VAL A 81 11.02 -10.20 -7.22
N ASP A 82 10.67 -9.38 -8.21
CA ASP A 82 10.65 -9.80 -9.61
C ASP A 82 12.02 -10.20 -10.13
N LEU A 83 13.08 -9.52 -9.69
CA LEU A 83 14.47 -9.87 -9.99
C LEU A 83 14.87 -11.23 -9.40
N LEU A 84 14.43 -11.53 -8.16
CA LEU A 84 14.85 -12.75 -7.45
C LEU A 84 14.12 -14.00 -7.91
N VAL A 85 12.89 -13.87 -8.40
CA VAL A 85 12.02 -15.04 -8.67
C VAL A 85 12.10 -15.50 -10.12
N GLU A 86 12.75 -14.75 -11.04
CA GLU A 86 12.94 -15.12 -12.46
C GLU A 86 11.71 -15.81 -13.11
N GLN A 87 10.51 -15.26 -12.85
CA GLN A 87 9.20 -15.76 -13.32
C GLN A 87 8.71 -17.10 -12.71
N ASN A 88 9.40 -17.64 -11.71
CA ASN A 88 8.88 -18.78 -10.95
C ASN A 88 7.91 -18.31 -9.85
N HIS A 89 6.77 -18.99 -9.74
CA HIS A 89 5.78 -18.68 -8.69
C HIS A 89 6.28 -19.15 -7.33
N HIS A 90 6.85 -18.23 -6.55
CA HIS A 90 7.24 -18.47 -5.17
C HIS A 90 6.18 -17.91 -4.21
N HIS A 91 5.66 -18.76 -3.34
CA HIS A 91 4.66 -18.36 -2.34
C HIS A 91 5.13 -17.17 -1.47
N PHE A 92 6.38 -17.19 -1.01
CA PHE A 92 6.94 -16.09 -0.20
C PHE A 92 7.13 -14.79 -1.00
N ALA A 93 7.36 -14.87 -2.29
CA ALA A 93 7.43 -13.70 -3.17
C ALA A 93 6.08 -12.99 -3.24
N LYS A 94 4.99 -13.75 -3.38
CA LYS A 94 3.62 -13.21 -3.33
C LYS A 94 3.35 -12.54 -1.99
N ILE A 95 3.67 -13.20 -0.87
CA ILE A 95 3.48 -12.64 0.47
C ILE A 95 4.23 -11.31 0.64
N ALA A 96 5.48 -11.24 0.17
CA ALA A 96 6.28 -10.01 0.28
C ALA A 96 5.63 -8.84 -0.48
N LYS A 97 5.13 -9.07 -1.70
CA LYS A 97 4.40 -8.07 -2.49
C LYS A 97 3.09 -7.67 -1.81
N ASP A 98 2.33 -8.63 -1.31
CA ASP A 98 1.05 -8.37 -0.63
C ASP A 98 1.26 -7.53 0.64
N ILE A 99 2.32 -7.78 1.42
CA ILE A 99 2.66 -6.98 2.61
C ILE A 99 3.05 -5.55 2.20
N ALA A 100 3.86 -5.39 1.16
CA ALA A 100 4.26 -4.07 0.68
C ALA A 100 3.05 -3.26 0.20
N ALA A 101 2.15 -3.88 -0.59
CA ALA A 101 0.90 -3.28 -1.02
C ALA A 101 -0.03 -2.92 0.17
N ALA A 102 -0.10 -3.77 1.21
CA ALA A 102 -0.86 -3.48 2.42
C ALA A 102 -0.34 -2.22 3.13
N GLY A 103 0.97 -1.98 3.13
CA GLY A 103 1.57 -0.75 3.65
C GLY A 103 1.06 0.51 2.94
N VAL A 104 0.90 0.45 1.62
CA VAL A 104 0.29 1.55 0.83
C VAL A 104 -1.16 1.77 1.25
N VAL A 105 -1.96 0.69 1.36
CA VAL A 105 -3.37 0.80 1.77
C VAL A 105 -3.51 1.46 3.14
N VAL A 106 -2.70 1.05 4.13
CA VAL A 106 -2.71 1.65 5.48
C VAL A 106 -2.37 3.15 5.40
N SER A 107 -1.36 3.52 4.62
CA SER A 107 -0.97 4.92 4.45
C SER A 107 -2.08 5.76 3.80
N VAL A 108 -2.74 5.23 2.77
CA VAL A 108 -3.88 5.89 2.09
C VAL A 108 -5.06 6.07 3.05
N VAL A 109 -5.43 5.04 3.81
CA VAL A 109 -6.52 5.14 4.80
C VAL A 109 -6.19 6.21 5.83
N THR A 110 -4.96 6.24 6.34
CA THR A 110 -4.51 7.25 7.30
C THR A 110 -4.58 8.66 6.71
N ALA A 111 -4.17 8.83 5.45
CA ALA A 111 -4.23 10.12 4.77
C ALA A 111 -5.68 10.59 4.51
N ILE A 112 -6.59 9.68 4.17
CA ILE A 112 -8.03 9.99 4.01
C ILE A 112 -8.62 10.47 5.35
N LEU A 113 -8.28 9.82 6.45
CA LEU A 113 -8.74 10.22 7.78
C LEU A 113 -8.19 11.58 8.18
N ALA A 114 -6.89 11.81 8.00
CA ALA A 114 -6.26 13.11 8.27
C ALA A 114 -6.89 14.22 7.40
N GLY A 115 -7.07 13.95 6.11
CA GLY A 115 -7.72 14.87 5.18
C GLY A 115 -9.17 15.17 5.58
N GLY A 116 -9.94 14.16 5.96
CA GLY A 116 -11.31 14.32 6.40
C GLY A 116 -11.44 15.17 7.68
N LEU A 117 -10.52 14.96 8.64
CA LEU A 117 -10.48 15.72 9.88
C LEU A 117 -10.11 17.19 9.68
N VAL A 118 -9.22 17.47 8.73
CA VAL A 118 -8.73 18.83 8.44
C VAL A 118 -9.65 19.56 7.47
N LEU A 119 -9.91 18.97 6.31
CA LEU A 119 -10.63 19.63 5.21
C LEU A 119 -12.15 19.62 5.44
N GLY A 120 -12.68 18.60 6.13
CA GLY A 120 -14.12 18.48 6.36
C GLY A 120 -14.71 19.69 7.10
N PRO A 121 -14.23 20.04 8.31
CA PRO A 121 -14.71 21.22 9.03
C PRO A 121 -14.47 22.53 8.27
N ALA A 122 -13.32 22.67 7.60
CA ALA A 122 -12.99 23.86 6.84
C ALA A 122 -13.95 24.05 5.64
N LEU A 123 -14.31 22.95 4.96
CA LEU A 123 -15.27 22.97 3.86
C LEU A 123 -16.68 23.30 4.34
N LEU A 124 -17.15 22.66 5.42
CA LEU A 124 -18.47 22.92 6.01
C LEU A 124 -18.61 24.38 6.44
N ALA A 125 -17.58 24.94 7.07
CA ALA A 125 -17.55 26.35 7.42
C ALA A 125 -17.62 27.27 6.19
N ARG A 126 -16.99 26.87 5.09
CA ARG A 126 -16.97 27.66 3.84
C ARG A 126 -18.34 27.70 3.15
N VAL A 127 -19.11 26.62 3.22
CA VAL A 127 -20.48 26.55 2.64
C VAL A 127 -21.57 27.02 3.61
N GLY A 128 -21.19 27.59 4.76
CA GLY A 128 -22.16 28.16 5.73
C GLY A 128 -22.89 27.12 6.58
N VAL A 129 -22.45 25.86 6.54
CA VAL A 129 -22.97 24.82 7.43
C VAL A 129 -22.24 24.88 8.75
N ILE A 130 -22.95 25.28 9.81
CA ILE A 130 -22.41 25.21 11.17
C ILE A 130 -22.27 23.73 11.52
N SER A 131 -21.03 23.27 11.67
CA SER A 131 -20.78 21.88 12.07
C SER A 131 -21.29 21.67 13.51
N PRO A 132 -22.28 20.79 13.72
CA PRO A 132 -22.77 20.47 15.06
C PRO A 132 -21.77 19.59 15.85
N TRP A 133 -20.68 19.19 15.21
CA TRP A 133 -19.69 18.30 15.81
C TRP A 133 -18.55 19.11 16.45
N PRO A 134 -18.46 19.14 17.78
CA PRO A 134 -17.27 19.68 18.42
C PRO A 134 -16.05 18.85 18.00
N ALA A 135 -14.86 19.48 17.95
CA ALA A 135 -13.62 18.83 17.52
C ALA A 135 -13.38 17.46 18.19
N ARG A 136 -13.90 17.25 19.40
CA ARG A 136 -13.86 15.96 20.13
C ARG A 136 -14.68 14.87 19.47
N GLY A 137 -15.77 15.19 18.77
CA GLY A 137 -16.60 14.22 18.05
C GLY A 137 -15.98 13.75 16.74
N ALA A 138 -15.13 14.57 16.10
CA ALA A 138 -14.42 14.17 14.88
C ALA A 138 -13.46 13.01 15.13
N TRP A 139 -12.79 12.97 16.29
CA TRP A 139 -11.92 11.85 16.66
C TRP A 139 -12.68 10.54 16.84
N ALA A 140 -13.88 10.58 17.42
CA ALA A 140 -14.73 9.39 17.55
C ALA A 140 -15.12 8.84 16.18
N GLY A 141 -15.49 9.71 15.23
CA GLY A 141 -15.78 9.31 13.86
C GLY A 141 -14.57 8.68 13.16
N ALA A 142 -13.38 9.26 13.32
CA ALA A 142 -12.13 8.73 12.75
C ALA A 142 -11.80 7.35 13.33
N VAL A 143 -11.92 7.17 14.64
CA VAL A 143 -11.70 5.88 15.31
C VAL A 143 -12.70 4.82 14.84
N LEU A 144 -13.98 5.18 14.68
CA LEU A 144 -14.99 4.27 14.17
C LEU A 144 -14.73 3.86 12.71
N LEU A 145 -14.30 4.80 11.86
CA LEU A 145 -13.92 4.49 10.48
C LEU A 145 -12.70 3.59 10.41
N LEU A 146 -11.68 3.83 11.24
CA LEU A 146 -10.50 2.94 11.33
C LEU A 146 -10.90 1.55 11.82
N ALA A 147 -11.73 1.47 12.85
CA ALA A 147 -12.23 0.20 13.37
C ALA A 147 -13.05 -0.55 12.31
N TRP A 148 -13.91 0.16 11.57
CA TRP A 148 -14.71 -0.43 10.50
C TRP A 148 -13.84 -0.91 9.34
N ALA A 149 -12.84 -0.13 8.92
CA ALA A 149 -11.88 -0.50 7.89
C ALA A 149 -11.04 -1.72 8.33
N ALA A 150 -10.58 -1.75 9.58
CA ALA A 150 -9.85 -2.88 10.14
C ALA A 150 -10.72 -4.16 10.17
N LEU A 151 -11.99 -4.05 10.60
CA LEU A 151 -12.94 -5.17 10.57
C LEU A 151 -13.22 -5.65 9.15
N GLY A 152 -13.31 -4.74 8.18
CA GLY A 152 -13.46 -5.05 6.76
C GLY A 152 -12.26 -5.86 6.24
N LEU A 153 -11.05 -5.41 6.52
CA LEU A 153 -9.81 -6.10 6.17
C LEU A 153 -9.71 -7.48 6.83
N LEU A 154 -10.06 -7.61 8.12
CA LEU A 154 -10.09 -8.89 8.82
C LEU A 154 -11.12 -9.85 8.22
N ARG A 155 -12.27 -9.37 7.78
CA ARG A 155 -13.28 -10.19 7.10
C ARG A 155 -12.81 -10.66 5.72
N LEU A 156 -12.11 -9.83 4.97
CA LEU A 156 -11.49 -10.19 3.70
C LEU A 156 -10.37 -11.21 3.87
N ALA A 157 -9.52 -11.04 4.90
CA ALA A 157 -8.45 -11.97 5.23
C ALA A 157 -8.94 -13.35 5.69
N ARG A 158 -10.16 -13.45 6.23
CA ARG A 158 -10.78 -14.72 6.66
C ARG A 158 -11.49 -15.47 5.53
N ARG A 159 -11.59 -14.90 4.32
CA ARG A 159 -12.11 -15.66 3.18
C ARG A 159 -11.09 -16.73 2.83
N PRO A 160 -11.45 -18.04 2.84
CA PRO A 160 -10.55 -19.09 2.39
C PRO A 160 -10.17 -18.79 0.94
N SER A 161 -8.87 -18.84 0.64
CA SER A 161 -8.38 -18.78 -0.72
C SER A 161 -9.02 -19.92 -1.50
N LEU A 162 -9.83 -19.61 -2.51
CA LEU A 162 -10.44 -20.58 -3.40
C LEU A 162 -9.40 -21.28 -4.31
N ASP A 163 -8.12 -21.07 -4.07
CA ASP A 163 -6.99 -21.55 -4.86
C ASP A 163 -6.12 -22.58 -4.12
N GLU A 164 -6.75 -23.51 -3.37
CA GLU A 164 -6.06 -24.78 -3.06
C GLU A 164 -6.48 -25.83 -4.10
N PRO A 165 -5.73 -26.05 -5.20
CA PRO A 165 -5.93 -27.21 -6.06
C PRO A 165 -5.28 -28.40 -5.38
N GLY A 166 -6.05 -29.28 -4.74
CA GLY A 166 -5.50 -30.59 -4.44
C GLY A 166 -5.77 -31.25 -3.10
N ALA A 167 -6.93 -31.04 -2.50
CA ALA A 167 -7.34 -31.89 -1.35
C ALA A 167 -8.40 -32.95 -1.73
N GLY A 168 -8.48 -33.35 -3.00
CA GLY A 168 -9.54 -34.27 -3.46
C GLY A 168 -9.10 -35.41 -4.38
N ALA A 169 -7.82 -35.71 -4.49
CA ALA A 169 -7.36 -36.79 -5.38
C ALA A 169 -6.46 -37.82 -4.67
N GLY A 170 -6.92 -38.33 -3.54
CA GLY A 170 -6.15 -39.32 -2.77
C GLY A 170 -6.99 -40.36 -2.04
N ALA A 171 -8.22 -40.61 -2.50
CA ALA A 171 -9.08 -41.57 -1.84
C ALA A 171 -9.93 -42.46 -2.79
N ALA A 172 -9.39 -42.84 -3.95
CA ALA A 172 -10.13 -43.72 -4.85
C ALA A 172 -9.28 -44.69 -5.68
N ASP A 173 -8.10 -45.10 -5.21
CA ASP A 173 -7.38 -46.22 -5.84
C ASP A 173 -6.80 -47.16 -4.79
N GLY A 174 -7.69 -47.84 -4.08
CA GLY A 174 -7.31 -48.82 -3.06
C GLY A 174 -8.37 -49.85 -2.84
N GLU A 175 -9.01 -50.37 -3.91
CA GLU A 175 -9.78 -51.62 -3.76
C GLU A 175 -10.16 -52.22 -5.13
N ALA A 176 -9.28 -53.02 -5.68
CA ALA A 176 -9.64 -54.13 -6.56
C ALA A 176 -8.34 -54.77 -7.17
N ASP A 177 -7.70 -55.59 -6.40
CA ASP A 177 -7.15 -56.83 -6.94
C ASP A 177 -7.07 -57.87 -5.87
N GLY A 178 -8.02 -58.74 -5.91
CA GLY A 178 -8.11 -59.99 -5.17
C GLY A 178 -8.78 -61.01 -6.03
N GLY A 179 -8.01 -61.92 -6.59
CA GLY A 179 -8.65 -63.18 -6.90
C GLY A 179 -8.30 -63.84 -8.21
N ALA A 180 -7.81 -65.00 -8.03
CA ALA A 180 -7.84 -66.15 -8.91
C ALA A 180 -6.77 -66.21 -10.05
N GLY A 181 -5.80 -67.06 -10.02
CA GLY A 181 -5.80 -68.50 -9.68
C GLY A 181 -5.89 -69.35 -10.92
N ARG A 182 -4.94 -70.27 -11.01
CA ARG A 182 -4.87 -71.49 -11.89
C ARG A 182 -4.07 -71.33 -13.18
N VAL A 183 -2.89 -71.95 -13.26
CA VAL A 183 -2.54 -73.40 -13.40
C VAL A 183 -2.76 -73.90 -14.86
N VAL A 184 -1.73 -74.69 -15.28
CA VAL A 184 -1.66 -75.73 -16.35
C VAL A 184 -1.06 -75.25 -17.65
N SER A 185 0.02 -75.74 -17.96
CA SER A 185 0.83 -76.77 -18.48
C SER A 185 2.06 -76.22 -19.21
#